data_93c13a73a599f500dc57eaa531444131
#
_entry.id   93c13a73a599f500dc57eaa531444131
#
_cell.length_a   1.000
_cell.length_b   1.000
_cell.length_c   1.000
_cell.angle_alpha   90.00
_cell.angle_beta   90.00
_cell.angle_gamma   90.00
#
_symmetry.space_group_name_H-M   'P 1'
#
loop_
_entity.id
_entity.type
_entity.pdbx_description
1 polymer ?
#
loop_
_entity_poly.entity_id
_entity_poly.type
_entity_poly.pdbx_seq_one_letter_code
_entity_poly.pdbx_strand_id
1 'polypeptide(L)'
;DVLDKTVLDSLNASVKTGEAQKGSPKAEDVNKWVLWDVSKAKTTVADDITAATKAISSIDAAMGKVESSNTAKQVKDAKDTLNKTITDAETLYKDSEGKVADDKTCESLKNAIDTAKKTSDDKKSDVKALNAQKDAVANAVKSVNDSKTAKEQAYAEAKAKAEAEEAARQAAQQTAQSQTQSYSNTSSRANSGTSTYSAPTQQAQTQQSAPQQSQTQNNSSSNSGYTKLCATFDSHGN
;
A
#
# COMPACT_ATOMS: atom_id res chain seq x y z
N ASP A 1 -25.40 9.33 5.05
CA ASP A 1 -24.66 10.57 5.21
C ASP A 1 -24.73 11.38 3.91
N VAL A 2 -24.87 12.70 3.99
CA VAL A 2 -24.97 13.58 2.82
C VAL A 2 -23.96 14.71 2.89
N LEU A 3 -23.53 15.23 1.73
CA LEU A 3 -22.60 16.34 1.64
C LEU A 3 -23.29 17.66 2.03
N ASP A 4 -24.53 17.86 1.56
CA ASP A 4 -25.36 19.03 1.85
C ASP A 4 -26.56 18.61 2.71
N LYS A 5 -26.58 19.08 3.95
CA LYS A 5 -27.68 18.79 4.91
C LYS A 5 -29.01 19.44 4.54
N THR A 6 -28.99 20.51 3.77
CA THR A 6 -30.23 21.22 3.37
C THR A 6 -31.12 20.37 2.49
N VAL A 7 -30.58 19.34 1.82
CA VAL A 7 -31.38 18.39 1.03
C VAL A 7 -32.29 17.52 1.91
N LEU A 8 -31.88 17.24 3.17
CA LEU A 8 -32.68 16.51 4.14
C LEU A 8 -33.87 17.36 4.62
N ASP A 9 -33.64 18.66 4.84
CA ASP A 9 -34.68 19.59 5.23
C ASP A 9 -35.69 19.73 4.10
N SER A 10 -35.27 19.79 2.84
CA SER A 10 -36.09 19.80 1.66
C SER A 10 -36.94 18.52 1.53
N LEU A 11 -36.36 17.35 1.78
CA LEU A 11 -37.06 16.09 1.82
C LEU A 11 -38.13 16.08 2.92
N ASN A 12 -37.77 16.46 4.14
CA ASN A 12 -38.71 16.54 5.27
C ASN A 12 -39.89 17.49 4.98
N ALA A 13 -39.62 18.64 4.35
CA ALA A 13 -40.67 19.58 3.95
C ALA A 13 -41.62 18.96 2.91
N SER A 14 -41.05 18.22 1.92
CA SER A 14 -41.85 17.54 0.89
C SER A 14 -42.74 16.43 1.49
N VAL A 15 -42.17 15.65 2.44
CA VAL A 15 -42.96 14.61 3.15
C VAL A 15 -44.07 15.22 3.98
N LYS A 16 -43.84 16.28 4.75
CA LYS A 16 -44.88 16.98 5.50
C LYS A 16 -45.98 17.51 4.60
N THR A 17 -45.63 18.01 3.41
CA THR A 17 -46.59 18.47 2.42
C THR A 17 -47.44 17.29 1.94
N GLY A 18 -46.86 16.13 1.70
CA GLY A 18 -47.56 14.90 1.34
C GLY A 18 -48.52 14.43 2.45
N GLU A 19 -48.06 14.42 3.70
CA GLU A 19 -48.86 14.02 4.88
C GLU A 19 -50.06 14.96 5.12
N ALA A 20 -49.89 16.23 4.77
CA ALA A 20 -50.97 17.22 4.93
C ALA A 20 -52.09 17.08 3.86
N GLN A 21 -51.95 16.21 2.86
CA GLN A 21 -53.01 16.00 1.88
C GLN A 21 -54.22 15.39 2.57
N LYS A 22 -55.37 16.03 2.37
CA LYS A 22 -56.64 15.53 2.87
C LYS A 22 -57.12 14.39 1.97
N GLY A 23 -57.68 13.36 2.56
CA GLY A 23 -58.29 12.29 1.80
C GLY A 23 -59.55 12.77 1.04
N SER A 24 -59.90 12.05 0.00
CA SER A 24 -61.13 12.30 -0.77
C SER A 24 -62.38 12.18 0.11
N PRO A 25 -63.43 12.95 -0.19
CA PRO A 25 -64.66 12.88 0.57
C PRO A 25 -65.23 11.45 0.57
N LYS A 26 -65.76 11.02 1.72
CA LYS A 26 -66.37 9.70 1.84
C LYS A 26 -67.69 9.67 1.06
N ALA A 27 -68.00 8.52 0.47
CA ALA A 27 -69.19 8.33 -0.29
C ALA A 27 -70.48 8.59 0.52
N GLU A 28 -70.47 8.40 1.83
CA GLU A 28 -71.53 8.65 2.78
C GLU A 28 -71.79 10.13 3.03
N ASP A 29 -70.79 11.00 2.77
CA ASP A 29 -70.88 12.45 2.95
C ASP A 29 -71.47 13.14 1.68
N VAL A 30 -71.74 12.39 0.63
CA VAL A 30 -72.28 12.92 -0.67
C VAL A 30 -73.72 12.52 -0.86
N ASN A 31 -74.62 13.49 -0.95
CA ASN A 31 -76.05 13.23 -1.28
C ASN A 31 -76.17 12.87 -2.77
N LYS A 32 -76.35 11.57 -3.05
CA LYS A 32 -76.42 10.99 -4.40
C LYS A 32 -77.60 11.46 -5.21
N TRP A 33 -78.63 12.01 -4.58
CA TRP A 33 -79.85 12.53 -5.22
C TRP A 33 -79.75 14.00 -5.63
N VAL A 34 -78.69 14.68 -5.20
CA VAL A 34 -78.43 16.07 -5.55
C VAL A 34 -77.29 16.13 -6.54
N LEU A 35 -77.61 16.43 -7.81
CA LEU A 35 -76.58 16.49 -8.89
C LEU A 35 -75.48 17.46 -8.59
N TRP A 36 -75.69 18.54 -7.87
CA TRP A 36 -74.76 19.52 -7.45
C TRP A 36 -73.67 18.89 -6.45
N ASP A 37 -74.14 18.11 -5.48
CA ASP A 37 -73.25 17.47 -4.50
C ASP A 37 -72.38 16.43 -5.17
N VAL A 38 -72.91 15.65 -6.09
CA VAL A 38 -72.11 14.69 -6.89
C VAL A 38 -71.08 15.39 -7.75
N SER A 39 -71.45 16.51 -8.40
CA SER A 39 -70.49 17.29 -9.20
C SER A 39 -69.37 17.89 -8.36
N LYS A 40 -69.70 18.45 -7.20
CA LYS A 40 -68.75 19.02 -6.26
C LYS A 40 -67.80 17.95 -5.74
N ALA A 41 -68.30 16.79 -5.32
CA ALA A 41 -67.47 15.67 -4.89
C ALA A 41 -66.48 15.20 -5.97
N LYS A 42 -66.95 15.11 -7.24
CA LYS A 42 -66.10 14.79 -8.39
C LYS A 42 -64.92 15.79 -8.55
N THR A 43 -65.22 17.08 -8.45
CA THR A 43 -64.23 18.13 -8.55
C THR A 43 -63.23 18.02 -7.39
N THR A 44 -63.73 17.84 -6.16
CA THR A 44 -62.82 17.66 -4.98
C THR A 44 -61.90 16.46 -5.14
N VAL A 45 -62.39 15.30 -5.59
CA VAL A 45 -61.58 14.12 -5.85
C VAL A 45 -60.50 14.39 -6.92
N ALA A 46 -60.88 15.10 -7.99
CA ALA A 46 -59.90 15.44 -9.04
C ALA A 46 -58.80 16.38 -8.54
N ASP A 47 -59.14 17.35 -7.70
CA ASP A 47 -58.20 18.27 -7.06
C ASP A 47 -57.30 17.54 -6.07
N ASP A 48 -57.84 16.63 -5.27
CA ASP A 48 -57.07 15.80 -4.34
C ASP A 48 -56.08 14.90 -5.07
N ILE A 49 -56.48 14.26 -6.18
CA ILE A 49 -55.60 13.46 -7.03
C ILE A 49 -54.48 14.33 -7.59
N THR A 50 -54.81 15.53 -8.06
CA THR A 50 -53.81 16.47 -8.58
C THR A 50 -52.80 16.91 -7.50
N ALA A 51 -53.30 17.21 -6.30
CA ALA A 51 -52.46 17.59 -5.16
C ALA A 51 -51.57 16.44 -4.71
N ALA A 52 -52.09 15.22 -4.61
CA ALA A 52 -51.34 14.03 -4.27
C ALA A 52 -50.21 13.72 -5.31
N THR A 53 -50.53 13.85 -6.61
CA THR A 53 -49.56 13.66 -7.68
C THR A 53 -48.41 14.67 -7.60
N LYS A 54 -48.71 15.94 -7.30
CA LYS A 54 -47.68 16.98 -7.07
C LYS A 54 -46.83 16.68 -5.84
N ALA A 55 -47.42 16.21 -4.75
CA ALA A 55 -46.71 15.85 -3.55
C ALA A 55 -45.72 14.69 -3.80
N ILE A 56 -46.18 13.63 -4.50
CA ILE A 56 -45.34 12.51 -4.91
C ILE A 56 -44.16 13.00 -5.75
N SER A 57 -44.39 13.80 -6.79
CA SER A 57 -43.34 14.34 -7.64
C SER A 57 -42.32 15.19 -6.85
N SER A 58 -42.80 15.93 -5.85
CA SER A 58 -41.91 16.73 -4.98
C SER A 58 -41.04 15.85 -4.08
N ILE A 59 -41.57 14.75 -3.57
CA ILE A 59 -40.83 13.77 -2.75
C ILE A 59 -39.78 13.08 -3.62
N ASP A 60 -40.12 12.61 -4.82
CA ASP A 60 -39.21 11.96 -5.74
C ASP A 60 -38.03 12.88 -6.12
N ALA A 61 -38.32 14.14 -6.42
CA ALA A 61 -37.31 15.14 -6.72
C ALA A 61 -36.38 15.41 -5.52
N ALA A 62 -36.94 15.44 -4.31
CA ALA A 62 -36.16 15.63 -3.09
C ALA A 62 -35.28 14.39 -2.77
N MET A 63 -35.82 13.19 -2.98
CA MET A 63 -35.05 11.93 -2.84
C MET A 63 -33.87 11.90 -3.81
N GLY A 64 -34.05 12.26 -5.08
CA GLY A 64 -32.98 12.32 -6.06
C GLY A 64 -31.84 13.29 -5.66
N LYS A 65 -32.19 14.41 -5.00
CA LYS A 65 -31.19 15.34 -4.44
C LYS A 65 -30.45 14.73 -3.28
N VAL A 66 -31.10 13.99 -2.39
CA VAL A 66 -30.45 13.28 -1.26
C VAL A 66 -29.49 12.21 -1.78
N GLU A 67 -29.90 11.41 -2.76
CA GLU A 67 -29.04 10.39 -3.38
C GLU A 67 -27.81 11.01 -4.05
N SER A 68 -28.01 12.10 -4.81
CA SER A 68 -26.90 12.82 -5.43
C SER A 68 -25.93 13.40 -4.40
N SER A 69 -26.44 13.98 -3.31
CA SER A 69 -25.62 14.51 -2.22
C SER A 69 -24.87 13.41 -1.45
N ASN A 70 -25.49 12.25 -1.25
CA ASN A 70 -24.83 11.08 -0.65
C ASN A 70 -23.69 10.57 -1.54
N THR A 71 -23.94 10.43 -2.85
CA THR A 71 -22.90 10.02 -3.81
C THR A 71 -21.74 11.02 -3.83
N ALA A 72 -22.04 12.32 -3.86
CA ALA A 72 -21.02 13.38 -3.84
C ALA A 72 -20.18 13.32 -2.55
N LYS A 73 -20.79 13.02 -1.40
CA LYS A 73 -20.05 12.84 -0.15
C LYS A 73 -19.12 11.63 -0.22
N GLN A 74 -19.60 10.49 -0.72
CA GLN A 74 -18.78 9.29 -0.85
C GLN A 74 -17.56 9.51 -1.76
N VAL A 75 -17.75 10.21 -2.89
CA VAL A 75 -16.66 10.60 -3.80
C VAL A 75 -15.68 11.52 -3.10
N LYS A 76 -16.17 12.52 -2.35
CA LYS A 76 -15.29 13.42 -1.60
C LYS A 76 -14.47 12.66 -0.57
N ASP A 77 -15.08 11.81 0.23
CA ASP A 77 -14.39 11.04 1.28
C ASP A 77 -13.34 10.09 0.69
N ALA A 78 -13.65 9.46 -0.46
CA ALA A 78 -12.71 8.63 -1.20
C ALA A 78 -11.53 9.43 -1.75
N LYS A 79 -11.77 10.63 -2.28
CA LYS A 79 -10.71 11.55 -2.73
C LYS A 79 -9.80 12.00 -1.59
N ASP A 80 -10.38 12.39 -0.47
CA ASP A 80 -9.62 12.83 0.71
C ASP A 80 -8.71 11.69 1.23
N THR A 81 -9.25 10.46 1.24
CA THR A 81 -8.48 9.25 1.61
C THR A 81 -7.36 8.96 0.62
N LEU A 82 -7.63 9.04 -0.69
CA LEU A 82 -6.63 8.83 -1.73
C LEU A 82 -5.52 9.88 -1.65
N ASN A 83 -5.85 11.16 -1.47
CA ASN A 83 -4.88 12.24 -1.37
C ASN A 83 -3.96 12.07 -0.16
N LYS A 84 -4.50 11.61 0.97
CA LYS A 84 -3.66 11.25 2.13
C LYS A 84 -2.70 10.11 1.78
N THR A 85 -3.19 9.06 1.14
CA THR A 85 -2.36 7.93 0.71
C THR A 85 -1.26 8.37 -0.25
N ILE A 86 -1.55 9.29 -1.18
CA ILE A 86 -0.57 9.88 -2.09
C ILE A 86 0.51 10.62 -1.31
N THR A 87 0.14 11.48 -0.36
CA THR A 87 1.10 12.26 0.44
C THR A 87 2.03 11.35 1.25
N ASP A 88 1.48 10.30 1.88
CA ASP A 88 2.26 9.32 2.64
C ASP A 88 3.23 8.55 1.71
N ALA A 89 2.77 8.19 0.51
CA ALA A 89 3.56 7.50 -0.51
C ALA A 89 4.68 8.37 -1.09
N GLU A 90 4.44 9.67 -1.30
CA GLU A 90 5.46 10.63 -1.73
C GLU A 90 6.58 10.80 -0.70
N THR A 91 6.21 10.81 0.58
CA THR A 91 7.19 10.84 1.67
C THR A 91 8.05 9.58 1.66
N LEU A 92 7.42 8.41 1.55
CA LEU A 92 8.16 7.15 1.45
C LEU A 92 9.05 7.11 0.21
N TYR A 93 8.58 7.60 -0.93
CA TYR A 93 9.37 7.64 -2.16
C TYR A 93 10.68 8.41 -1.96
N LYS A 94 10.61 9.61 -1.37
CA LYS A 94 11.79 10.44 -1.04
C LYS A 94 12.72 9.74 -0.06
N ASP A 95 12.16 9.11 0.97
CA ASP A 95 12.94 8.42 2.02
C ASP A 95 13.57 7.10 1.55
N SER A 96 13.13 6.58 0.40
CA SER A 96 13.57 5.28 -0.12
C SER A 96 14.74 5.38 -1.10
N GLU A 97 15.16 6.60 -1.45
CA GLU A 97 16.29 6.83 -2.35
C GLU A 97 17.56 6.16 -1.84
N GLY A 98 18.15 5.30 -2.65
CA GLY A 98 19.36 4.56 -2.30
C GLY A 98 19.20 3.52 -1.17
N LYS A 99 17.98 3.31 -0.64
CA LYS A 99 17.71 2.40 0.49
C LYS A 99 16.95 1.13 0.09
N VAL A 100 16.67 0.93 -1.18
CA VAL A 100 15.98 -0.25 -1.72
C VAL A 100 16.95 -1.23 -2.35
N ALA A 101 16.62 -2.52 -2.38
CA ALA A 101 17.38 -3.54 -3.07
C ALA A 101 17.11 -3.55 -4.58
N ASP A 102 15.90 -3.14 -5.00
CA ASP A 102 15.47 -3.04 -6.39
C ASP A 102 14.87 -1.65 -6.67
N ASP A 103 15.57 -0.85 -7.46
CA ASP A 103 15.15 0.52 -7.82
C ASP A 103 13.86 0.57 -8.62
N LYS A 104 13.47 -0.53 -9.30
CA LYS A 104 12.20 -0.64 -10.02
C LYS A 104 11.00 -0.51 -9.09
N THR A 105 11.16 -0.83 -7.81
CA THR A 105 10.08 -0.63 -6.82
C THR A 105 9.79 0.85 -6.60
N CYS A 106 10.81 1.70 -6.57
CA CYS A 106 10.66 3.16 -6.51
C CYS A 106 10.00 3.71 -7.77
N GLU A 107 10.40 3.24 -8.95
CA GLU A 107 9.79 3.65 -10.22
C GLU A 107 8.31 3.25 -10.29
N SER A 108 7.98 2.04 -9.86
CA SER A 108 6.60 1.57 -9.77
C SER A 108 5.76 2.41 -8.80
N LEU A 109 6.33 2.79 -7.65
CA LEU A 109 5.67 3.67 -6.70
C LEU A 109 5.41 5.06 -7.29
N LYS A 110 6.39 5.64 -7.98
CA LYS A 110 6.23 6.94 -8.67
C LYS A 110 5.09 6.87 -9.69
N ASN A 111 5.07 5.85 -10.53
CA ASN A 111 4.03 5.67 -11.55
C ASN A 111 2.63 5.50 -10.93
N ALA A 112 2.52 4.77 -9.81
CA ALA A 112 1.28 4.62 -9.07
C ALA A 112 0.81 5.97 -8.48
N ILE A 113 1.71 6.77 -7.90
CA ILE A 113 1.43 8.11 -7.38
C ILE A 113 0.92 9.02 -8.51
N ASP A 114 1.61 9.08 -9.65
CA ASP A 114 1.26 9.93 -10.78
C ASP A 114 -0.12 9.57 -11.35
N THR A 115 -0.44 8.27 -11.42
CA THR A 115 -1.75 7.78 -11.87
C THR A 115 -2.84 8.11 -10.86
N ALA A 116 -2.56 7.94 -9.57
CA ALA A 116 -3.50 8.24 -8.50
C ALA A 116 -3.85 9.74 -8.44
N LYS A 117 -2.86 10.63 -8.65
CA LYS A 117 -3.10 12.09 -8.76
C LYS A 117 -4.04 12.42 -9.91
N LYS A 118 -3.77 11.89 -11.11
CA LYS A 118 -4.64 12.11 -12.27
C LYS A 118 -6.07 11.65 -12.01
N THR A 119 -6.25 10.51 -11.34
CA THR A 119 -7.59 10.01 -10.98
C THR A 119 -8.25 10.88 -9.91
N SER A 120 -7.50 11.38 -8.93
CA SER A 120 -8.02 12.29 -7.91
C SER A 120 -8.47 13.63 -8.52
N ASP A 121 -7.73 14.15 -9.50
CA ASP A 121 -8.04 15.43 -10.14
C ASP A 121 -9.20 15.33 -11.14
N ASP A 122 -9.47 14.13 -11.66
CA ASP A 122 -10.58 13.93 -12.58
C ASP A 122 -11.92 14.08 -11.86
N LYS A 123 -12.75 15.03 -12.36
CA LYS A 123 -14.08 15.32 -11.84
C LYS A 123 -15.09 14.21 -12.09
N LYS A 124 -14.78 13.28 -13.00
CA LYS A 124 -15.64 12.15 -13.37
C LYS A 124 -15.30 10.87 -12.61
N SER A 125 -14.27 10.88 -11.81
CA SER A 125 -13.86 9.71 -11.03
C SER A 125 -14.95 9.33 -10.02
N ASP A 126 -15.34 8.08 -10.03
CA ASP A 126 -16.24 7.49 -9.06
C ASP A 126 -15.49 6.90 -7.86
N VAL A 127 -16.22 6.49 -6.83
CA VAL A 127 -15.67 5.88 -5.61
C VAL A 127 -14.86 4.63 -5.92
N LYS A 128 -15.26 3.83 -6.91
CA LYS A 128 -14.59 2.60 -7.29
C LYS A 128 -13.22 2.89 -7.90
N ALA A 129 -13.15 3.84 -8.82
CA ALA A 129 -11.89 4.25 -9.45
C ALA A 129 -10.90 4.83 -8.42
N LEU A 130 -11.39 5.67 -7.50
CA LEU A 130 -10.57 6.26 -6.43
C LEU A 130 -10.03 5.20 -5.48
N ASN A 131 -10.86 4.24 -5.06
CA ASN A 131 -10.41 3.13 -4.21
C ASN A 131 -9.41 2.20 -4.92
N ALA A 132 -9.62 1.92 -6.20
CA ALA A 132 -8.67 1.12 -6.98
C ALA A 132 -7.28 1.77 -7.03
N GLN A 133 -7.21 3.10 -7.18
CA GLN A 133 -5.93 3.81 -7.16
C GLN A 133 -5.30 3.84 -5.77
N LYS A 134 -6.10 4.01 -4.71
CA LYS A 134 -5.61 3.88 -3.34
C LYS A 134 -4.93 2.52 -3.10
N ASP A 135 -5.57 1.44 -3.56
CA ASP A 135 -5.06 0.09 -3.39
C ASP A 135 -3.79 -0.15 -4.26
N ALA A 136 -3.73 0.42 -5.46
CA ALA A 136 -2.55 0.37 -6.32
C ALA A 136 -1.35 1.07 -5.67
N VAL A 137 -1.55 2.27 -5.10
CA VAL A 137 -0.50 2.98 -4.34
C VAL A 137 -0.07 2.19 -3.12
N ALA A 138 -1.01 1.62 -2.35
CA ALA A 138 -0.71 0.81 -1.17
C ALA A 138 0.14 -0.43 -1.51
N ASN A 139 -0.15 -1.11 -2.62
CA ASN A 139 0.63 -2.24 -3.10
C ASN A 139 2.05 -1.82 -3.51
N ALA A 140 2.21 -0.69 -4.18
CA ALA A 140 3.52 -0.16 -4.54
C ALA A 140 4.33 0.26 -3.30
N VAL A 141 3.71 0.88 -2.30
CA VAL A 141 4.29 1.18 -0.99
C VAL A 141 4.81 -0.08 -0.30
N LYS A 142 4.00 -1.15 -0.31
CA LYS A 142 4.43 -2.44 0.24
C LYS A 142 5.68 -2.97 -0.47
N SER A 143 5.71 -2.94 -1.79
CA SER A 143 6.87 -3.41 -2.58
C SER A 143 8.14 -2.63 -2.27
N VAL A 144 8.07 -1.32 -2.06
CA VAL A 144 9.21 -0.50 -1.64
C VAL A 144 9.69 -0.89 -0.24
N ASN A 145 8.79 -1.07 0.71
CA ASN A 145 9.15 -1.48 2.07
C ASN A 145 9.78 -2.88 2.10
N ASP A 146 9.24 -3.84 1.36
CA ASP A 146 9.81 -5.17 1.22
C ASP A 146 11.23 -5.10 0.63
N SER A 147 11.45 -4.24 -0.38
CA SER A 147 12.76 -4.01 -1.01
C SER A 147 13.76 -3.33 -0.07
N LYS A 148 13.32 -2.41 0.80
CA LYS A 148 14.15 -1.82 1.87
C LYS A 148 14.61 -2.89 2.86
N THR A 149 13.67 -3.70 3.34
CA THR A 149 13.97 -4.80 4.27
C THR A 149 14.97 -5.80 3.66
N ALA A 150 14.79 -6.16 2.39
CA ALA A 150 15.73 -7.04 1.68
C ALA A 150 17.15 -6.44 1.60
N LYS A 151 17.28 -5.13 1.37
CA LYS A 151 18.57 -4.45 1.36
C LYS A 151 19.23 -4.45 2.73
N GLU A 152 18.46 -4.16 3.78
CA GLU A 152 18.96 -4.17 5.16
C GLU A 152 19.47 -5.58 5.56
N GLN A 153 18.72 -6.62 5.20
CA GLN A 153 19.12 -8.01 5.44
C GLN A 153 20.39 -8.37 4.68
N ALA A 154 20.48 -8.04 3.39
CA ALA A 154 21.67 -8.29 2.59
C ALA A 154 22.90 -7.55 3.15
N TYR A 155 22.73 -6.33 3.64
CA TYR A 155 23.81 -5.59 4.29
C TYR A 155 24.25 -6.23 5.62
N ALA A 156 23.30 -6.66 6.44
CA ALA A 156 23.60 -7.34 7.70
C ALA A 156 24.34 -8.68 7.48
N GLU A 157 23.90 -9.46 6.49
CA GLU A 157 24.55 -10.72 6.11
C GLU A 157 25.98 -10.49 5.58
N ALA A 158 26.16 -9.49 4.72
CA ALA A 158 27.48 -9.13 4.20
C ALA A 158 28.43 -8.68 5.31
N LYS A 159 27.94 -7.89 6.26
CA LYS A 159 28.70 -7.45 7.44
C LYS A 159 29.09 -8.63 8.33
N ALA A 160 28.14 -9.51 8.65
CA ALA A 160 28.40 -10.69 9.47
C ALA A 160 29.45 -11.63 8.80
N LYS A 161 29.36 -11.78 7.47
CA LYS A 161 30.34 -12.56 6.71
C LYS A 161 31.73 -11.93 6.76
N ALA A 162 31.82 -10.62 6.57
CA ALA A 162 33.11 -9.90 6.66
C ALA A 162 33.74 -10.01 8.05
N GLU A 163 32.95 -9.88 9.12
CA GLU A 163 33.40 -10.05 10.50
C GLU A 163 33.88 -11.48 10.78
N ALA A 164 33.18 -12.51 10.25
CA ALA A 164 33.60 -13.90 10.38
C ALA A 164 34.89 -14.19 9.61
N GLU A 165 35.06 -13.65 8.41
CA GLU A 165 36.29 -13.79 7.62
C GLU A 165 37.48 -13.11 8.31
N GLU A 166 37.28 -11.95 8.92
CA GLU A 166 38.32 -11.25 9.66
C GLU A 166 38.72 -12.03 10.92
N ALA A 167 37.74 -12.54 11.68
CA ALA A 167 37.99 -13.38 12.84
C ALA A 167 38.78 -14.66 12.47
N ALA A 168 38.41 -15.30 11.35
CA ALA A 168 39.12 -16.48 10.84
C ALA A 168 40.58 -16.14 10.45
N ARG A 169 40.82 -14.98 9.84
CA ARG A 169 42.16 -14.50 9.50
C ARG A 169 43.01 -14.26 10.73
N GLN A 170 42.44 -13.63 11.75
CA GLN A 170 43.15 -13.38 13.02
C GLN A 170 43.48 -14.69 13.74
N ALA A 171 42.58 -15.66 13.78
CA ALA A 171 42.82 -16.97 14.35
C ALA A 171 43.94 -17.73 13.61
N ALA A 172 43.96 -17.68 12.26
CA ALA A 172 45.01 -18.28 11.45
C ALA A 172 46.39 -17.65 11.71
N GLN A 173 46.47 -16.32 11.88
CA GLN A 173 47.72 -15.61 12.21
C GLN A 173 48.23 -15.99 13.60
N GLN A 174 47.34 -16.09 14.61
CA GLN A 174 47.71 -16.52 15.95
C GLN A 174 48.26 -17.95 15.95
N THR A 175 47.66 -18.85 15.18
CA THR A 175 48.09 -20.24 15.05
C THR A 175 49.49 -20.31 14.41
N ALA A 176 49.73 -19.53 13.35
CA ALA A 176 51.04 -19.44 12.68
C ALA A 176 52.15 -18.90 13.62
N GLN A 177 51.83 -17.87 14.41
CA GLN A 177 52.79 -17.32 15.40
C GLN A 177 53.10 -18.31 16.49
N SER A 178 52.12 -19.05 16.99
CA SER A 178 52.30 -20.08 18.01
C SER A 178 53.17 -21.23 17.52
N GLN A 179 53.03 -21.65 16.26
CA GLN A 179 53.86 -22.67 15.64
C GLN A 179 55.31 -22.21 15.49
N THR A 180 55.56 -20.97 15.09
CA THR A 180 56.90 -20.41 14.94
C THR A 180 57.64 -20.35 16.27
N GLN A 181 56.96 -19.99 17.37
CA GLN A 181 57.52 -20.01 18.72
C GLN A 181 57.85 -21.43 19.20
N SER A 182 57.02 -22.42 18.86
CA SER A 182 57.26 -23.81 19.19
C SER A 182 58.57 -24.36 18.55
N TYR A 183 58.78 -24.02 17.27
CA TYR A 183 60.01 -24.44 16.55
C TYR A 183 61.25 -23.73 17.10
N SER A 184 61.17 -22.48 17.49
CA SER A 184 62.32 -21.75 18.10
C SER A 184 62.76 -22.33 19.47
N ASN A 185 61.81 -22.78 20.27
CA ASN A 185 62.06 -23.34 21.60
C ASN A 185 62.60 -24.77 21.52
N THR A 186 62.32 -25.52 20.45
CA THR A 186 62.86 -26.88 20.24
C THR A 186 64.29 -26.84 19.76
N SER A 187 64.63 -25.83 18.94
CA SER A 187 66.02 -25.67 18.46
C SER A 187 67.02 -25.29 19.55
N SER A 188 66.59 -24.64 20.62
CA SER A 188 67.45 -24.25 21.75
C SER A 188 67.77 -25.41 22.72
N ARG A 189 67.09 -26.56 22.62
CA ARG A 189 67.31 -27.72 23.52
C ARG A 189 68.08 -28.86 22.91
N ALA A 190 68.50 -28.78 21.65
CA ALA A 190 69.13 -29.85 20.91
C ALA A 190 70.68 -29.80 20.91
N ASN A 191 71.28 -29.17 21.92
CA ASN A 191 72.78 -29.20 22.05
C ASN A 191 73.22 -29.77 23.39
N SER A 192 72.87 -31.02 23.69
CA SER A 192 73.52 -31.84 24.69
C SER A 192 73.20 -33.32 24.51
N GLY A 193 74.13 -34.06 23.91
CA GLY A 193 74.44 -35.44 24.31
C GLY A 193 73.71 -36.59 23.61
N THR A 194 74.51 -37.26 22.76
CA THR A 194 74.66 -38.74 22.62
C THR A 194 73.64 -39.52 21.79
N SER A 195 74.16 -40.00 20.70
CA SER A 195 73.84 -41.08 19.79
C SER A 195 73.13 -42.29 20.39
N THR A 196 72.02 -42.73 19.83
CA THR A 196 71.75 -44.15 19.55
C THR A 196 70.70 -44.26 18.40
N TYR A 197 71.06 -45.04 17.43
CA TYR A 197 70.37 -45.41 16.24
C TYR A 197 69.09 -46.22 16.56
N SER A 198 67.94 -45.91 15.99
CA SER A 198 66.83 -46.87 15.70
C SER A 198 65.97 -46.35 14.54
N ALA A 199 65.78 -47.23 13.56
CA ALA A 199 65.17 -47.03 12.28
C ALA A 199 63.67 -46.78 12.31
N PRO A 200 63.11 -46.26 11.26
CA PRO A 200 61.75 -45.74 11.23
C PRO A 200 60.71 -46.82 10.90
N THR A 201 59.58 -46.82 11.68
CA THR A 201 58.40 -47.54 11.34
C THR A 201 57.45 -46.59 10.57
N GLN A 202 57.16 -46.95 9.35
CA GLN A 202 56.09 -46.29 8.54
C GLN A 202 54.74 -46.42 9.22
N GLN A 203 54.06 -45.34 9.42
CA GLN A 203 52.66 -45.37 9.79
C GLN A 203 51.84 -44.47 8.85
N ALA A 204 50.80 -45.11 8.34
CA ALA A 204 49.93 -44.72 7.25
C ALA A 204 49.37 -43.31 7.29
N GLN A 205 49.41 -42.66 6.13
CA GLN A 205 48.58 -41.50 5.82
C GLN A 205 47.13 -41.87 5.74
N THR A 206 46.32 -41.37 6.66
CA THR A 206 44.87 -41.29 6.46
C THR A 206 44.57 -40.00 5.70
N GLN A 207 44.25 -40.16 4.44
CA GLN A 207 43.66 -39.11 3.62
C GLN A 207 42.28 -38.71 4.17
N GLN A 208 42.17 -37.53 4.66
CA GLN A 208 40.89 -36.89 4.99
C GLN A 208 40.40 -36.13 3.76
N SER A 209 39.36 -36.65 3.16
CA SER A 209 38.70 -36.11 1.99
C SER A 209 38.17 -34.70 2.26
N ALA A 210 38.56 -33.75 1.43
CA ALA A 210 37.98 -32.41 1.40
C ALA A 210 36.54 -32.46 0.86
N PRO A 211 35.62 -31.69 1.39
CA PRO A 211 34.27 -31.59 0.77
C PRO A 211 34.35 -30.80 -0.54
N GLN A 212 33.85 -31.41 -1.55
CA GLN A 212 33.70 -30.91 -2.91
C GLN A 212 32.74 -29.72 -2.92
N GLN A 213 33.27 -28.55 -3.20
CA GLN A 213 32.50 -27.33 -3.36
C GLN A 213 31.89 -27.32 -4.76
N SER A 214 30.57 -27.46 -4.83
CA SER A 214 29.81 -27.29 -6.06
C SER A 214 29.94 -25.85 -6.56
N GLN A 215 30.62 -25.66 -7.66
CA GLN A 215 30.63 -24.42 -8.41
C GLN A 215 29.28 -24.24 -9.08
N THR A 216 28.44 -23.39 -8.52
CA THR A 216 27.36 -22.77 -9.28
C THR A 216 27.92 -21.52 -9.92
N GLN A 217 28.15 -21.55 -11.22
CA GLN A 217 28.47 -20.38 -12.01
C GLN A 217 27.28 -19.44 -11.99
N ASN A 218 27.40 -18.34 -11.27
CA ASN A 218 26.53 -17.19 -11.42
C ASN A 218 27.30 -16.08 -12.11
N ASN A 219 26.92 -15.92 -13.36
CA ASN A 219 27.41 -14.89 -14.27
C ASN A 219 26.90 -13.52 -13.76
N SER A 220 27.68 -12.84 -12.94
CA SER A 220 27.40 -11.45 -12.54
C SER A 220 28.10 -10.50 -13.49
N SER A 221 27.35 -10.07 -14.49
CA SER A 221 27.66 -8.82 -15.20
C SER A 221 27.61 -7.66 -14.22
N SER A 222 28.76 -7.11 -13.91
CA SER A 222 28.94 -5.81 -13.28
C SER A 222 28.31 -4.74 -14.18
N ASN A 223 27.17 -4.21 -13.80
CA ASN A 223 26.65 -2.98 -14.36
C ASN A 223 26.71 -1.86 -13.31
N SER A 224 27.87 -1.23 -13.28
CA SER A 224 28.13 0.02 -12.57
C SER A 224 27.46 1.14 -13.36
N GLY A 225 26.38 1.71 -12.84
CA GLY A 225 25.81 2.88 -13.51
C GLY A 225 24.36 3.25 -13.16
N TYR A 226 23.87 3.01 -11.95
CA TYR A 226 22.50 3.43 -11.62
C TYR A 226 22.44 4.18 -10.27
N THR A 227 22.91 5.41 -10.29
CA THR A 227 22.79 6.28 -9.11
C THR A 227 21.96 7.53 -9.39
N LYS A 228 20.87 7.46 -10.17
CA LYS A 228 20.12 8.70 -10.42
C LYS A 228 18.64 8.56 -10.80
N LEU A 229 17.90 7.56 -10.37
CA LEU A 229 16.49 7.47 -10.75
C LEU A 229 15.46 7.87 -9.68
N CYS A 230 15.85 7.96 -8.43
CA CYS A 230 14.94 8.44 -7.39
C CYS A 230 15.00 9.96 -7.11
N ALA A 231 15.91 10.70 -7.75
CA ALA A 231 16.22 12.08 -7.39
C ALA A 231 15.58 13.19 -8.23
N THR A 232 14.72 12.88 -9.20
CA THR A 232 14.11 13.93 -10.03
C THR A 232 12.60 14.03 -9.79
N PHE A 233 12.23 14.51 -8.63
CA PHE A 233 10.97 15.19 -8.43
C PHE A 233 11.23 16.68 -8.64
N ASP A 234 11.16 17.15 -9.87
CA ASP A 234 11.21 18.57 -10.15
C ASP A 234 9.98 19.24 -9.59
N SER A 235 10.22 20.16 -8.67
CA SER A 235 9.23 21.11 -8.15
C SER A 235 8.88 22.18 -9.19
N HIS A 236 8.29 21.75 -10.30
CA HIS A 236 7.62 22.67 -11.22
C HIS A 236 6.16 22.27 -11.30
N GLY A 237 5.43 22.64 -10.25
CA GLY A 237 3.99 22.75 -10.29
C GLY A 237 3.63 24.20 -10.55
N ASN A 238 3.26 24.51 -11.76
CA ASN A 238 2.47 25.69 -12.12
C ASN A 238 1.16 25.21 -12.74
#